data_9fe35443986cdac207b8fd5025618b8e
#
_entry.id   9fe35443986cdac207b8fd5025618b8e
#
_cell.length_a   1.000
_cell.length_b   1.000
_cell.length_c   1.000
_cell.angle_alpha   90.00
_cell.angle_beta   90.00
_cell.angle_gamma   90.00
#
_symmetry.space_group_name_H-M   'P 1'
#
loop_
_entity.id
_entity.type
_entity.pdbx_description
1 polymer ?
#
loop_
_entity_poly.entity_id
_entity_poly.type
_entity_poly.pdbx_seq_one_letter_code
_entity_poly.pdbx_strand_id
1 'polypeptide(L)'
;MGNLTILWLDDQRDPYKYLRTKSTSATFARNKQFYDNLMKTCDVDFVWVKNLYQFIEYIEENGLPEFVSFDHDLNNRGGGEGLSDEQKLSNNGVNCAKWLVNYCKKTGQSLPKFYVHSANPKHGPEINKVLTSENKQIIRMTERDLHKIIKESVYIILKENYGIIH
;
A
#
# COMPACT_ATOMS: atom_id res chain seq x y z
N MET A 1 23.60 -3.95 -3.69
CA MET A 1 22.41 -3.38 -3.00
C MET A 1 21.17 -3.92 -3.70
N GLY A 2 20.09 -4.18 -2.95
CA GLY A 2 18.82 -4.60 -3.57
C GLY A 2 18.18 -3.42 -4.31
N ASN A 3 17.53 -3.68 -5.44
CA ASN A 3 16.72 -2.69 -6.16
C ASN A 3 15.31 -2.67 -5.55
N LEU A 4 14.77 -1.49 -5.24
CA LEU A 4 13.44 -1.30 -4.64
C LEU A 4 12.55 -0.54 -5.61
N THR A 5 11.49 -1.17 -6.08
CA THR A 5 10.48 -0.50 -6.91
C THR A 5 9.44 0.19 -6.03
N ILE A 6 9.28 1.50 -6.20
CA ILE A 6 8.27 2.31 -5.54
C ILE A 6 7.21 2.75 -6.55
N LEU A 7 5.99 2.27 -6.39
CA LEU A 7 4.85 2.80 -7.13
C LEU A 7 4.43 4.14 -6.51
N TRP A 8 4.73 5.23 -7.21
CA TRP A 8 4.48 6.60 -6.77
C TRP A 8 3.15 7.11 -7.34
N LEU A 9 2.14 7.21 -6.49
CA LEU A 9 0.81 7.71 -6.84
C LEU A 9 0.71 9.20 -6.51
N ASP A 10 0.75 10.04 -7.54
CA ASP A 10 0.66 11.51 -7.41
C ASP A 10 0.37 12.11 -8.79
N ASP A 11 -0.65 12.94 -8.92
CA ASP A 11 -1.06 13.51 -10.20
C ASP A 11 -0.19 14.70 -10.66
N GLN A 12 0.58 15.30 -9.76
CA GLN A 12 1.33 16.53 -10.02
C GLN A 12 2.84 16.39 -9.87
N ARG A 13 3.29 15.58 -8.88
CA ARG A 13 4.67 15.57 -8.42
C ARG A 13 5.41 14.37 -8.97
N ASP A 14 6.18 14.59 -10.03
CA ASP A 14 7.20 13.65 -10.48
C ASP A 14 8.17 13.36 -9.32
N PRO A 15 8.37 12.11 -8.90
CA PRO A 15 9.16 11.77 -7.72
C PRO A 15 10.59 12.27 -7.79
N TYR A 16 11.24 12.15 -8.95
CA TYR A 16 12.63 12.58 -9.12
C TYR A 16 12.79 14.11 -9.07
N LYS A 17 11.82 14.85 -9.62
CA LYS A 17 11.80 16.32 -9.53
C LYS A 17 11.44 16.77 -8.14
N TYR A 18 10.41 16.15 -7.54
CA TYR A 18 9.94 16.47 -6.20
C TYR A 18 11.06 16.36 -5.17
N LEU A 19 11.79 15.24 -5.16
CA LEU A 19 12.87 15.00 -4.18
C LEU A 19 14.10 15.91 -4.37
N ARG A 20 14.28 16.52 -5.55
CA ARG A 20 15.33 17.51 -5.82
C ARG A 20 14.92 18.95 -5.55
N THR A 21 13.63 19.21 -5.37
CA THR A 21 13.10 20.55 -5.11
C THR A 21 13.52 21.04 -3.72
N LYS A 22 13.66 22.35 -3.56
CA LYS A 22 13.82 23.01 -2.28
C LYS A 22 12.48 23.58 -1.83
N SER A 23 12.02 23.26 -0.64
CA SER A 23 10.78 23.80 -0.07
C SER A 23 10.94 23.99 1.43
N THR A 24 10.28 25.02 1.97
CA THR A 24 10.23 25.32 3.40
C THR A 24 9.06 24.61 4.11
N SER A 25 8.22 23.88 3.36
CA SER A 25 7.08 23.15 3.92
C SER A 25 7.54 22.02 4.85
N ALA A 26 7.00 21.97 6.06
CA ALA A 26 7.29 20.91 7.01
C ALA A 26 6.92 19.50 6.48
N THR A 27 5.80 19.40 5.75
CA THR A 27 5.40 18.14 5.08
C THR A 27 6.42 17.73 4.04
N PHE A 28 6.89 18.66 3.21
CA PHE A 28 7.94 18.38 2.23
C PHE A 28 9.22 17.89 2.91
N ALA A 29 9.69 18.61 3.95
CA ALA A 29 10.91 18.25 4.67
C ALA A 29 10.84 16.83 5.25
N ARG A 30 9.71 16.46 5.87
CA ARG A 30 9.45 15.11 6.40
C ARG A 30 9.47 14.07 5.29
N ASN A 31 8.77 14.31 4.18
CA ASN A 31 8.72 13.38 3.05
C ASN A 31 10.11 13.19 2.44
N LYS A 32 10.81 14.30 2.19
CA LYS A 32 12.17 14.26 1.66
C LYS A 32 13.12 13.47 2.56
N GLN A 33 13.09 13.72 3.87
CA GLN A 33 13.91 12.99 4.82
C GLN A 33 13.64 11.48 4.79
N PHE A 34 12.39 11.07 4.67
CA PHE A 34 12.00 9.66 4.56
C PHE A 34 12.65 9.00 3.32
N TYR A 35 12.50 9.61 2.14
CA TYR A 35 13.03 9.05 0.89
C TYR A 35 14.56 9.16 0.81
N ASP A 36 15.16 10.23 1.30
CA ASP A 36 16.63 10.36 1.38
C ASP A 36 17.23 9.24 2.25
N ASN A 37 16.58 8.88 3.35
CA ASN A 37 17.03 7.77 4.19
C ASN A 37 16.85 6.42 3.49
N LEU A 38 15.74 6.21 2.77
CA LEU A 38 15.49 4.98 2.02
C LEU A 38 16.55 4.80 0.91
N MET A 39 16.82 5.85 0.13
CA MET A 39 17.82 5.85 -0.96
C MET A 39 19.26 5.68 -0.48
N LYS A 40 19.56 5.83 0.81
CA LYS A 40 20.87 5.48 1.38
C LYS A 40 21.05 3.98 1.61
N THR A 41 19.96 3.22 1.69
CA THR A 41 19.96 1.81 2.04
C THR A 41 19.79 0.88 0.83
N CYS A 42 19.18 1.36 -0.25
CA CYS A 42 18.93 0.61 -1.47
C CYS A 42 18.86 1.53 -2.71
N ASP A 43 19.05 0.94 -3.87
CA ASP A 43 18.75 1.62 -5.14
C ASP A 43 17.23 1.66 -5.29
N VAL A 44 16.70 2.86 -5.59
CA VAL A 44 15.25 3.09 -5.69
C VAL A 44 14.89 3.43 -7.13
N ASP A 45 13.95 2.69 -7.67
CA ASP A 45 13.29 2.97 -8.94
C ASP A 45 11.86 3.41 -8.71
N PHE A 46 11.47 4.57 -9.27
CA PHE A 46 10.12 5.11 -9.12
C PHE A 46 9.31 4.86 -10.38
N VAL A 47 8.17 4.20 -10.22
CA VAL A 47 7.12 4.12 -11.24
C VAL A 47 6.04 5.13 -10.89
N TRP A 48 5.88 6.15 -11.73
CA TRP A 48 4.95 7.25 -11.48
C TRP A 48 3.59 7.01 -12.15
N VAL A 49 2.55 6.93 -11.34
CA VAL A 49 1.14 6.81 -11.76
C VAL A 49 0.34 7.99 -11.22
N LYS A 50 -0.60 8.51 -12.00
CA LYS A 50 -1.26 9.80 -11.74
C LYS A 50 -2.70 9.67 -11.25
N ASN A 51 -3.29 8.52 -11.39
CA ASN A 51 -4.70 8.30 -11.05
C ASN A 51 -4.99 6.84 -10.68
N LEU A 52 -6.20 6.58 -10.18
CA LEU A 52 -6.67 5.26 -9.78
C LEU A 52 -6.55 4.22 -10.92
N TYR A 53 -6.83 4.61 -12.15
CA TYR A 53 -6.86 3.68 -13.28
C TYR A 53 -5.45 3.22 -13.65
N GLN A 54 -4.50 4.15 -13.75
CA GLN A 54 -3.08 3.81 -13.97
C GLN A 54 -2.49 3.01 -12.81
N PHE A 55 -2.95 3.27 -11.58
CA PHE A 55 -2.55 2.52 -10.40
C PHE A 55 -3.01 1.06 -10.47
N ILE A 56 -4.26 0.84 -10.87
CA ILE A 56 -4.84 -0.48 -11.05
C ILE A 56 -4.14 -1.22 -12.19
N GLU A 57 -4.06 -0.59 -13.36
CA GLU A 57 -3.43 -1.14 -14.56
C GLU A 57 -2.00 -1.60 -14.29
N TYR A 58 -1.20 -0.76 -13.64
CA TYR A 58 0.17 -1.13 -13.29
C TYR A 58 0.24 -2.40 -12.43
N ILE A 59 -0.60 -2.49 -11.38
CA ILE A 59 -0.57 -3.66 -10.47
C ILE A 59 -1.11 -4.92 -11.15
N GLU A 60 -2.12 -4.80 -12.00
CA GLU A 60 -2.68 -5.94 -12.74
C GLU A 60 -1.70 -6.49 -13.77
N GLU A 61 -0.90 -5.63 -14.43
CA GLU A 61 0.07 -6.02 -15.45
C GLU A 61 1.41 -6.49 -14.86
N ASN A 62 1.89 -5.86 -13.78
CA ASN A 62 3.25 -6.07 -13.25
C ASN A 62 3.28 -6.79 -11.89
N GLY A 63 2.13 -6.99 -11.26
CA GLY A 63 2.03 -7.50 -9.88
C GLY A 63 2.24 -6.41 -8.83
N LEU A 64 2.23 -6.83 -7.56
CA LEU A 64 2.43 -5.91 -6.43
C LEU A 64 3.87 -5.39 -6.39
N PRO A 65 4.08 -4.06 -6.31
CA PRO A 65 5.39 -3.50 -6.05
C PRO A 65 5.82 -3.78 -4.60
N GLU A 66 7.11 -3.67 -4.31
CA GLU A 66 7.61 -3.82 -2.92
C GLU A 66 7.15 -2.67 -2.03
N PHE A 67 6.91 -1.49 -2.63
CA PHE A 67 6.56 -0.27 -1.91
C PHE A 67 5.57 0.59 -2.68
N VAL A 68 4.61 1.19 -2.00
CA VAL A 68 3.65 2.15 -2.57
C VAL A 68 3.72 3.48 -1.83
N SER A 69 3.83 4.57 -2.56
CA SER A 69 3.79 5.92 -2.04
C SER A 69 2.51 6.63 -2.45
N PHE A 70 1.70 7.07 -1.50
CA PHE A 70 0.36 7.60 -1.73
C PHE A 70 0.28 9.11 -1.59
N ASP A 71 -0.25 9.81 -2.60
CA ASP A 71 -0.97 11.06 -2.43
C ASP A 71 -2.49 10.82 -2.34
N HIS A 72 -3.22 11.82 -1.88
CA HIS A 72 -4.69 11.75 -1.81
C HIS A 72 -5.37 12.42 -2.99
N ASP A 73 -4.97 13.66 -3.31
CA ASP A 73 -5.68 14.52 -4.26
C ASP A 73 -5.21 14.25 -5.69
N LEU A 74 -5.96 13.45 -6.46
CA LEU A 74 -5.55 12.94 -7.78
C LEU A 74 -6.31 13.57 -8.97
N ASN A 75 -7.07 14.64 -8.76
CA ASN A 75 -7.86 15.29 -9.81
C ASN A 75 -7.29 16.63 -10.26
N ASN A 76 -6.06 16.93 -9.88
CA ASN A 76 -5.38 18.15 -10.29
C ASN A 76 -4.66 17.92 -11.65
N ARG A 77 -3.62 18.66 -11.93
CA ARG A 77 -2.91 18.70 -13.20
C ARG A 77 -2.53 17.31 -13.75
N GLY A 78 -3.31 16.80 -14.69
CA GLY A 78 -3.03 15.56 -15.42
C GLY A 78 -3.62 14.28 -14.84
N GLY A 79 -3.97 14.22 -13.54
CA GLY A 79 -4.57 13.04 -12.94
C GLY A 79 -6.02 12.80 -13.36
N GLY A 80 -6.74 13.86 -13.66
CA GLY A 80 -8.13 13.81 -14.16
C GLY A 80 -8.25 13.89 -15.69
N GLU A 81 -7.17 14.00 -16.43
CA GLU A 81 -7.22 14.08 -17.89
C GLU A 81 -7.73 12.77 -18.49
N GLY A 82 -8.69 12.89 -19.42
CA GLY A 82 -9.33 11.73 -20.07
C GLY A 82 -10.35 10.97 -19.22
N LEU A 83 -10.54 11.35 -17.93
CA LEU A 83 -11.54 10.73 -17.06
C LEU A 83 -12.91 11.41 -17.23
N SER A 84 -13.99 10.60 -17.20
CA SER A 84 -15.35 11.12 -17.08
C SER A 84 -15.55 11.77 -15.69
N ASP A 85 -16.62 12.56 -15.54
CA ASP A 85 -16.92 13.19 -14.25
C ASP A 85 -17.22 12.17 -13.14
N GLU A 86 -17.84 11.03 -13.46
CA GLU A 86 -18.06 9.94 -12.54
C GLU A 86 -16.73 9.29 -12.12
N GLN A 87 -15.82 9.07 -13.06
CA GLN A 87 -14.49 8.55 -12.79
C GLN A 87 -13.67 9.49 -11.89
N LYS A 88 -13.77 10.81 -12.08
CA LYS A 88 -13.12 11.79 -11.21
C LYS A 88 -13.60 11.75 -9.77
N LEU A 89 -14.87 11.43 -9.51
CA LEU A 89 -15.40 11.29 -8.15
C LEU A 89 -14.73 10.15 -7.37
N SER A 90 -14.36 9.08 -8.04
CA SER A 90 -13.65 7.93 -7.42
C SER A 90 -12.14 8.06 -7.44
N ASN A 91 -11.57 9.01 -8.19
CA ASN A 91 -10.14 9.17 -8.39
C ASN A 91 -9.47 9.89 -7.20
N ASN A 92 -9.12 9.15 -6.16
CA ASN A 92 -8.42 9.65 -4.98
C ASN A 92 -7.61 8.56 -4.30
N GLY A 93 -6.64 8.95 -3.47
CA GLY A 93 -5.73 8.02 -2.81
C GLY A 93 -6.40 7.07 -1.82
N VAL A 94 -7.51 7.46 -1.19
CA VAL A 94 -8.27 6.56 -0.29
C VAL A 94 -8.87 5.40 -1.07
N ASN A 95 -9.41 5.66 -2.26
CA ASN A 95 -9.98 4.61 -3.12
C ASN A 95 -8.89 3.70 -3.70
N CYS A 96 -7.71 4.24 -4.02
CA CYS A 96 -6.54 3.42 -4.40
C CYS A 96 -6.13 2.48 -3.24
N ALA A 97 -6.08 2.98 -2.01
CA ALA A 97 -5.78 2.17 -0.84
C ALA A 97 -6.83 1.07 -0.59
N LYS A 98 -8.12 1.39 -0.71
CA LYS A 98 -9.21 0.41 -0.59
C LYS A 98 -9.14 -0.67 -1.67
N TRP A 99 -8.87 -0.26 -2.90
CA TRP A 99 -8.71 -1.20 -4.01
C TRP A 99 -7.52 -2.13 -3.77
N LEU A 100 -6.36 -1.60 -3.37
CA LEU A 100 -5.15 -2.39 -3.07
C LEU A 100 -5.41 -3.44 -1.98
N VAL A 101 -6.06 -3.05 -0.90
CA VAL A 101 -6.47 -3.97 0.18
C VAL A 101 -7.35 -5.09 -0.37
N ASN A 102 -8.37 -4.77 -1.17
CA ASN A 102 -9.27 -5.75 -1.75
C ASN A 102 -8.55 -6.67 -2.75
N TYR A 103 -7.62 -6.14 -3.54
CA TYR A 103 -6.78 -6.92 -4.44
C TYR A 103 -5.93 -7.93 -3.68
N CYS A 104 -5.23 -7.49 -2.64
CA CYS A 104 -4.41 -8.37 -1.79
C CYS A 104 -5.26 -9.47 -1.13
N LYS A 105 -6.46 -9.15 -0.63
CA LYS A 105 -7.40 -10.15 -0.07
C LYS A 105 -7.82 -11.19 -1.11
N LYS A 106 -8.16 -10.77 -2.31
CA LYS A 106 -8.61 -11.66 -3.39
C LYS A 106 -7.49 -12.58 -3.88
N THR A 107 -6.27 -12.07 -3.94
CA THR A 107 -5.11 -12.81 -4.44
C THR A 107 -4.34 -13.58 -3.37
N GLY A 108 -4.70 -13.41 -2.09
CA GLY A 108 -3.99 -14.02 -0.96
C GLY A 108 -2.59 -13.46 -0.73
N GLN A 109 -2.29 -12.28 -1.28
CA GLN A 109 -0.98 -11.63 -1.17
C GLN A 109 -0.94 -10.66 0.01
N SER A 110 0.23 -10.49 0.61
CA SER A 110 0.44 -9.48 1.65
C SER A 110 0.48 -8.08 1.06
N LEU A 111 -0.01 -7.09 1.83
CA LEU A 111 0.11 -5.69 1.45
C LEU A 111 1.58 -5.28 1.31
N PRO A 112 1.94 -4.54 0.25
CA PRO A 112 3.27 -3.95 0.13
C PRO A 112 3.56 -2.96 1.26
N LYS A 113 4.82 -2.64 1.49
CA LYS A 113 5.18 -1.51 2.35
C LYS A 113 4.61 -0.22 1.77
N PHE A 114 4.28 0.75 2.60
CA PHE A 114 3.69 1.99 2.11
C PHE A 114 4.12 3.21 2.90
N TYR A 115 4.00 4.37 2.26
CA TYR A 115 4.14 5.68 2.87
C TYR A 115 3.11 6.65 2.30
N VAL A 116 2.55 7.52 3.14
CA VAL A 116 1.59 8.54 2.71
C VAL A 116 2.30 9.89 2.71
N HIS A 117 2.58 10.41 1.52
CA HIS A 117 3.26 11.69 1.32
C HIS A 117 2.29 12.86 1.09
N SER A 118 0.98 12.62 1.18
CA SER A 118 -0.04 13.64 1.02
C SER A 118 0.09 14.74 2.06
N ALA A 119 -0.11 15.99 1.61
CA ALA A 119 -0.23 17.15 2.47
C ALA A 119 -1.67 17.36 3.00
N ASN A 120 -2.63 16.57 2.55
CA ASN A 120 -4.03 16.66 2.95
C ASN A 120 -4.19 16.19 4.40
N PRO A 121 -4.55 17.10 5.36
CA PRO A 121 -4.57 16.78 6.79
C PRO A 121 -5.70 15.85 7.19
N LYS A 122 -6.78 15.78 6.38
CA LYS A 122 -7.95 14.93 6.63
C LYS A 122 -7.76 13.54 6.04
N HIS A 123 -7.40 13.47 4.79
CA HIS A 123 -7.44 12.22 4.02
C HIS A 123 -6.11 11.46 4.01
N GLY A 124 -4.98 12.11 4.28
CA GLY A 124 -3.71 11.41 4.51
C GLY A 124 -3.81 10.38 5.66
N PRO A 125 -4.33 10.77 6.86
CA PRO A 125 -4.60 9.82 7.94
C PRO A 125 -5.63 8.74 7.58
N GLU A 126 -6.60 9.03 6.72
CA GLU A 126 -7.60 8.06 6.27
C GLU A 126 -6.97 6.95 5.41
N ILE A 127 -6.05 7.28 4.50
CA ILE A 127 -5.27 6.28 3.75
C ILE A 127 -4.51 5.37 4.71
N ASN A 128 -3.78 5.94 5.68
CA ASN A 128 -3.08 5.16 6.69
C ASN A 128 -4.04 4.22 7.46
N LYS A 129 -5.21 4.72 7.86
CA LYS A 129 -6.22 3.92 8.57
C LYS A 129 -6.70 2.74 7.73
N VAL A 130 -6.99 2.93 6.44
CA VAL A 130 -7.40 1.85 5.53
C VAL A 130 -6.32 0.77 5.46
N LEU A 131 -5.07 1.15 5.20
CA LEU A 131 -3.98 0.20 5.02
C LEU A 131 -3.56 -0.51 6.33
N THR A 132 -3.60 0.18 7.49
CA THR A 132 -3.19 -0.41 8.77
C THR A 132 -4.27 -1.24 9.45
N SER A 133 -5.55 -0.90 9.29
CA SER A 133 -6.65 -1.67 9.89
C SER A 133 -6.72 -3.09 9.33
N GLU A 134 -6.45 -3.25 8.05
CA GLU A 134 -6.45 -4.54 7.38
C GLU A 134 -5.24 -5.39 7.73
N ASN A 135 -4.05 -4.80 7.87
CA ASN A 135 -2.88 -5.51 8.36
C ASN A 135 -3.12 -6.13 9.76
N LYS A 136 -3.78 -5.39 10.66
CA LYS A 136 -4.14 -5.91 11.99
C LYS A 136 -5.16 -7.05 11.91
N GLN A 137 -6.07 -7.02 10.95
CA GLN A 137 -7.09 -8.05 10.77
C GLN A 137 -6.50 -9.33 10.18
N ILE A 138 -5.58 -9.22 9.24
CA ILE A 138 -4.84 -10.35 8.67
C ILE A 138 -4.01 -11.04 9.76
N ILE A 139 -3.26 -10.29 10.57
CA ILE A 139 -2.47 -10.84 11.67
C ILE A 139 -3.37 -11.57 12.68
N ARG A 140 -4.53 -10.99 13.04
CA ARG A 140 -5.48 -11.64 13.97
C ARG A 140 -6.14 -12.90 13.39
N MET A 141 -6.44 -12.91 12.10
CA MET A 141 -6.95 -14.11 11.42
C MET A 141 -5.89 -15.21 11.39
N THR A 142 -4.66 -14.90 11.02
CA THR A 142 -3.57 -15.89 11.01
C THR A 142 -3.27 -16.47 12.39
N GLU A 143 -3.31 -15.68 13.46
CA GLU A 143 -3.16 -16.18 14.83
C GLU A 143 -4.30 -17.13 15.23
N ARG A 144 -5.56 -16.83 14.90
CA ARG A 144 -6.70 -17.71 15.15
C ARG A 144 -6.61 -19.00 14.34
N ASP A 145 -6.26 -18.89 13.07
CA ASP A 145 -6.10 -20.02 12.18
C ASP A 145 -4.95 -20.91 12.65
N LEU A 146 -3.84 -20.33 13.08
CA LEU A 146 -2.70 -21.05 13.66
C LEU A 146 -3.11 -21.82 14.95
N HIS A 147 -3.85 -21.16 15.85
CA HIS A 147 -4.35 -21.81 17.06
C HIS A 147 -5.32 -22.96 16.75
N LYS A 148 -6.17 -22.82 15.73
CA LYS A 148 -7.07 -23.86 15.28
C LYS A 148 -6.30 -25.05 14.71
N ILE A 149 -5.34 -24.80 13.82
CA ILE A 149 -4.48 -25.83 13.23
C ILE A 149 -3.69 -26.56 14.31
N ILE A 150 -3.10 -25.84 15.28
CA ILE A 150 -2.38 -26.46 16.39
C ILE A 150 -3.29 -27.36 17.21
N LYS A 151 -4.49 -26.89 17.58
CA LYS A 151 -5.47 -27.70 18.32
C LYS A 151 -5.88 -28.97 17.56
N GLU A 152 -6.18 -28.83 16.28
CA GLU A 152 -6.56 -29.97 15.43
C GLU A 152 -5.41 -30.97 15.26
N SER A 153 -4.19 -30.47 15.05
CA SER A 153 -2.99 -31.33 14.94
C SER A 153 -2.67 -32.06 16.24
N VAL A 154 -2.74 -31.37 17.38
CA VAL A 154 -2.53 -31.99 18.71
C VAL A 154 -3.62 -33.04 18.97
N TYR A 155 -4.87 -32.76 18.64
CA TYR A 155 -5.97 -33.71 18.80
C TYR A 155 -5.77 -34.99 17.97
N ILE A 156 -5.34 -34.85 16.70
CA ILE A 156 -5.04 -35.98 15.82
C ILE A 156 -3.89 -36.83 16.40
N ILE A 157 -2.79 -36.20 16.82
CA ILE A 157 -1.64 -36.87 17.39
C ILE A 157 -1.99 -37.62 18.66
N LEU A 158 -2.78 -37.03 19.55
CA LEU A 158 -3.25 -37.66 20.80
C LEU A 158 -4.18 -38.84 20.52
N LYS A 159 -5.06 -38.72 19.54
CA LYS A 159 -5.95 -39.77 19.11
C LYS A 159 -5.22 -40.99 18.53
N GLU A 160 -4.25 -40.72 17.66
CA GLU A 160 -3.47 -41.79 17.00
C GLU A 160 -2.49 -42.50 17.95
N ASN A 161 -1.83 -41.78 18.86
CA ASN A 161 -0.76 -42.34 19.70
C ASN A 161 -1.25 -42.84 21.07
N TYR A 162 -2.39 -42.36 21.58
CA TYR A 162 -2.83 -42.65 22.94
C TYR A 162 -4.24 -43.21 23.01
N GLY A 163 -4.94 -43.44 21.89
CA GLY A 163 -6.26 -44.07 21.85
C GLY A 163 -7.34 -43.37 22.71
N ILE A 164 -7.18 -42.07 22.97
CA ILE A 164 -8.14 -41.29 23.76
C ILE A 164 -9.38 -41.09 22.90
N ILE A 165 -10.32 -41.96 23.09
CA ILE A 165 -11.68 -41.83 22.57
C ILE A 165 -12.53 -41.33 23.74
N HIS A 166 -12.95 -40.07 23.67
CA HIS A 166 -14.26 -39.62 24.14
C HIS A 166 -14.57 -38.23 23.62
#